data_c1f1dbb2a3f62c9c1dae009ec4587044
#
_entry.id   c1f1dbb2a3f62c9c1dae009ec4587044
#
_cell.length_a   1.000
_cell.length_b   1.000
_cell.length_c   1.000
_cell.angle_alpha   90.00
_cell.angle_beta   90.00
_cell.angle_gamma   90.00
#
_symmetry.space_group_name_H-M   'P 1'
#
loop_
_entity.id
_entity.type
_entity.pdbx_description
1 polymer ?
#
loop_
_entity_poly.entity_id
_entity_poly.type
_entity_poly.pdbx_seq_one_letter_code
_entity_poly.pdbx_strand_id
1 'polypeptide(L)'
;MPQEASGVVFLDKPIGWTSRQAVNEVARLYSVKGRKMIKAGHAGTLDPLATGMLPIMVGEATRFSGVGINADKSYRFTCDLSFQTDTLDAEGEVTERFDVAITPADIEKTVKRFTGDIEQQPPSYSAIHVNGERAHDIMRKGGEVELPTRPVRIHSLKLISFESPLLTLEVHCSKGTYVRSLARDIGLALGVGGCVTVLRRLSTAGWPEVVMVGFDQLKAAPEACLLPLPQWLRHLPRLKLQQADALRYAQGQRIQLSRGNEGEYAVFCAADPSTPDAEPLLLGTGIIKPGIQRMILHPLRVLPSALPGLMAQQDN
;
A
#
# COMPACT_ATOMS: atom_id res chain seq x y z
N MET A 1 -8.71 25.69 -16.82
CA MET A 1 -9.59 24.51 -16.61
C MET A 1 -9.56 24.17 -15.13
N PRO A 2 -10.65 23.76 -14.47
CA PRO A 2 -10.55 23.33 -13.09
C PRO A 2 -9.56 22.17 -13.01
N GLN A 3 -8.64 22.25 -12.05
CA GLN A 3 -7.62 21.24 -11.83
C GLN A 3 -8.32 19.93 -11.45
N GLU A 4 -8.00 18.82 -12.12
CA GLU A 4 -8.53 17.51 -11.74
C GLU A 4 -8.05 17.14 -10.35
N ALA A 5 -8.93 16.53 -9.56
CA ALA A 5 -8.59 16.06 -8.22
C ALA A 5 -7.36 15.14 -8.26
N SER A 6 -6.37 15.37 -7.39
CA SER A 6 -5.16 14.53 -7.30
C SER A 6 -4.68 14.41 -5.86
N GLY A 7 -4.63 13.20 -5.35
CA GLY A 7 -4.23 12.92 -3.97
C GLY A 7 -4.51 11.49 -3.55
N VAL A 8 -4.52 11.26 -2.25
CA VAL A 8 -4.69 9.94 -1.64
C VAL A 8 -5.85 9.94 -0.67
N VAL A 9 -6.76 8.97 -0.81
CA VAL A 9 -7.81 8.67 0.16
C VAL A 9 -7.39 7.46 0.97
N PHE A 10 -7.35 7.57 2.29
CA PHE A 10 -7.20 6.42 3.17
C PHE A 10 -8.58 5.84 3.50
N LEU A 11 -9.09 5.02 2.60
CA LEU A 11 -10.40 4.39 2.79
C LEU A 11 -10.33 3.33 3.89
N ASP A 12 -11.24 3.38 4.88
CA ASP A 12 -11.57 2.24 5.70
C ASP A 12 -12.45 1.30 4.88
N LYS A 13 -11.82 0.31 4.24
CA LYS A 13 -12.53 -0.61 3.35
C LYS A 13 -13.50 -1.45 4.16
N PRO A 14 -14.80 -1.43 3.86
CA PRO A 14 -15.75 -2.30 4.53
C PRO A 14 -15.56 -3.76 4.14
N ILE A 15 -16.06 -4.67 4.99
CA ILE A 15 -16.09 -6.10 4.73
C ILE A 15 -16.94 -6.41 3.47
N GLY A 16 -16.59 -7.49 2.76
CA GLY A 16 -17.29 -7.94 1.56
C GLY A 16 -16.98 -7.17 0.27
N TRP A 17 -16.29 -6.03 0.37
CA TRP A 17 -15.90 -5.25 -0.81
C TRP A 17 -14.55 -5.72 -1.36
N THR A 18 -14.48 -5.94 -2.66
CA THR A 18 -13.18 -6.08 -3.33
C THR A 18 -12.47 -4.73 -3.39
N SER A 19 -11.14 -4.74 -3.40
CA SER A 19 -10.35 -3.50 -3.60
C SER A 19 -10.71 -2.77 -4.90
N ARG A 20 -11.10 -3.48 -5.95
CA ARG A 20 -11.54 -2.90 -7.23
C ARG A 20 -12.87 -2.15 -7.10
N GLN A 21 -13.86 -2.72 -6.41
CA GLN A 21 -15.14 -2.05 -6.15
C GLN A 21 -14.91 -0.75 -5.37
N ALA A 22 -14.07 -0.81 -4.32
CA ALA A 22 -13.71 0.36 -3.52
C ALA A 22 -13.05 1.47 -4.36
N VAL A 23 -12.09 1.11 -5.22
CA VAL A 23 -11.44 2.06 -6.16
C VAL A 23 -12.47 2.68 -7.11
N ASN A 24 -13.36 1.90 -7.68
CA ASN A 24 -14.37 2.38 -8.62
C ASN A 24 -15.33 3.37 -7.94
N GLU A 25 -15.75 3.10 -6.70
CA GLU A 25 -16.64 4.00 -5.96
C GLU A 25 -15.94 5.32 -5.61
N VAL A 26 -14.70 5.27 -5.13
CA VAL A 26 -13.89 6.48 -4.89
C VAL A 26 -13.70 7.25 -6.19
N ALA A 27 -13.38 6.58 -7.30
CA ALA A 27 -13.24 7.25 -8.59
C ALA A 27 -14.50 8.01 -9.03
N ARG A 28 -15.70 7.45 -8.77
CA ARG A 28 -16.98 8.13 -9.07
C ARG A 28 -17.14 9.42 -8.28
N LEU A 29 -16.79 9.41 -6.99
CA LEU A 29 -16.94 10.57 -6.10
C LEU A 29 -16.08 11.76 -6.54
N TYR A 30 -14.89 11.50 -7.10
CA TYR A 30 -13.99 12.55 -7.60
C TYR A 30 -14.15 12.84 -9.10
N SER A 31 -15.05 12.15 -9.79
CA SER A 31 -15.29 12.37 -11.23
C SER A 31 -16.29 13.48 -11.49
N VAL A 32 -16.00 14.32 -12.46
CA VAL A 32 -16.93 15.38 -12.91
C VAL A 32 -17.98 14.78 -13.83
N LYS A 33 -19.26 15.04 -13.53
CA LYS A 33 -20.38 14.57 -14.36
C LYS A 33 -20.21 15.02 -15.81
N GLY A 34 -20.39 14.10 -16.75
CA GLY A 34 -20.24 14.37 -18.17
C GLY A 34 -18.81 14.34 -18.72
N ARG A 35 -17.82 14.02 -17.87
CA ARG A 35 -16.43 13.79 -18.28
C ARG A 35 -16.05 12.33 -18.14
N LYS A 36 -14.88 11.96 -18.71
CA LYS A 36 -14.27 10.65 -18.45
C LYS A 36 -14.03 10.47 -16.96
N MET A 37 -14.31 9.26 -16.45
CA MET A 37 -14.04 8.90 -15.07
C MET A 37 -12.57 9.14 -14.73
N ILE A 38 -12.31 9.77 -13.57
CA ILE A 38 -10.96 10.05 -13.10
C ILE A 38 -10.17 8.76 -12.92
N LYS A 39 -8.89 8.80 -13.24
CA LYS A 39 -8.01 7.66 -12.99
C LYS A 39 -7.86 7.45 -11.49
N ALA A 40 -8.09 6.21 -11.02
CA ALA A 40 -7.84 5.82 -9.64
C ALA A 40 -7.24 4.41 -9.55
N GLY A 41 -6.57 4.12 -8.45
CA GLY A 41 -5.97 2.83 -8.17
C GLY A 41 -5.62 2.71 -6.68
N HIS A 42 -5.42 1.50 -6.17
CA HIS A 42 -5.02 1.28 -4.78
C HIS A 42 -3.52 1.05 -4.63
N ALA A 43 -3.00 1.31 -3.44
CA ALA A 43 -1.60 1.08 -3.07
C ALA A 43 -1.42 -0.18 -2.20
N GLY A 44 -1.98 -1.29 -2.65
CA GLY A 44 -1.92 -2.61 -2.00
C GLY A 44 -3.30 -3.23 -1.82
N THR A 45 -3.50 -4.40 -2.41
CA THR A 45 -4.77 -5.15 -2.37
C THR A 45 -5.17 -5.51 -0.93
N LEU A 46 -6.47 -5.52 -0.66
CA LEU A 46 -7.12 -6.21 0.45
C LEU A 46 -8.13 -7.22 -0.11
N ASP A 47 -8.18 -8.39 0.49
CA ASP A 47 -9.16 -9.42 0.18
C ASP A 47 -10.59 -8.96 0.57
N PRO A 48 -11.68 -9.53 0.04
CA PRO A 48 -13.05 -9.14 0.40
C PRO A 48 -13.33 -9.27 1.89
N LEU A 49 -12.88 -10.34 2.52
CA LEU A 49 -12.94 -10.57 3.97
C LEU A 49 -12.26 -9.47 4.78
N ALA A 50 -11.16 -8.90 4.26
CA ALA A 50 -10.36 -7.94 4.99
C ALA A 50 -11.02 -6.56 5.04
N THR A 51 -10.85 -5.87 6.17
CA THR A 51 -11.25 -4.48 6.41
C THR A 51 -10.05 -3.57 6.62
N GLY A 52 -10.29 -2.28 6.80
CA GLY A 52 -9.26 -1.32 7.21
C GLY A 52 -8.59 -0.62 6.05
N MET A 53 -7.39 -0.12 6.30
CA MET A 53 -6.72 0.88 5.47
C MET A 53 -6.46 0.41 4.04
N LEU A 54 -7.19 0.99 3.10
CA LEU A 54 -6.94 0.87 1.67
C LEU A 54 -6.58 2.25 1.09
N PRO A 55 -5.28 2.59 0.94
CA PRO A 55 -4.90 3.83 0.29
C PRO A 55 -5.30 3.80 -1.18
N ILE A 56 -6.17 4.73 -1.58
CA ILE A 56 -6.66 4.88 -2.96
C ILE A 56 -6.09 6.16 -3.55
N MET A 57 -5.30 5.99 -4.59
CA MET A 57 -4.72 7.08 -5.37
C MET A 57 -5.74 7.61 -6.36
N VAL A 58 -5.92 8.93 -6.41
CA VAL A 58 -6.83 9.63 -7.34
C VAL A 58 -6.00 10.52 -8.25
N GLY A 59 -6.33 10.56 -9.53
CA GLY A 59 -5.67 11.40 -10.52
C GLY A 59 -4.20 11.06 -10.75
N GLU A 60 -3.35 12.06 -10.76
CA GLU A 60 -1.90 11.90 -10.96
C GLU A 60 -1.21 11.13 -9.85
N ALA A 61 -1.80 11.10 -8.63
CA ALA A 61 -1.26 10.33 -7.51
C ALA A 61 -1.15 8.83 -7.82
N THR A 62 -1.90 8.30 -8.78
CA THR A 62 -1.78 6.90 -9.24
C THR A 62 -0.37 6.52 -9.69
N ARG A 63 0.46 7.48 -10.08
CA ARG A 63 1.87 7.28 -10.44
C ARG A 63 2.74 6.88 -9.25
N PHE A 64 2.28 7.15 -8.03
CA PHE A 64 3.01 6.95 -6.77
C PHE A 64 2.41 5.83 -5.91
N SER A 65 1.58 4.96 -6.48
CA SER A 65 1.03 3.79 -5.79
C SER A 65 2.12 2.83 -5.27
N GLY A 66 3.26 2.80 -5.94
CA GLY A 66 4.43 2.00 -5.54
C GLY A 66 4.92 2.27 -4.11
N VAL A 67 4.75 3.50 -3.61
CA VAL A 67 5.09 3.86 -2.22
C VAL A 67 4.33 2.96 -1.23
N GLY A 68 3.02 2.85 -1.35
CA GLY A 68 2.24 1.99 -0.46
C GLY A 68 2.36 0.50 -0.78
N ILE A 69 2.50 0.13 -2.06
CA ILE A 69 2.69 -1.28 -2.45
C ILE A 69 3.97 -1.84 -1.81
N ASN A 70 5.05 -1.07 -1.84
CA ASN A 70 6.37 -1.49 -1.35
C ASN A 70 6.61 -1.21 0.14
N ALA A 71 5.69 -0.54 0.81
CA ALA A 71 5.82 -0.20 2.22
C ALA A 71 5.48 -1.37 3.15
N ASP A 72 5.92 -1.24 4.40
CA ASP A 72 5.50 -2.08 5.51
C ASP A 72 4.04 -1.82 5.87
N LYS A 73 3.40 -2.81 6.47
CA LYS A 73 1.99 -2.77 6.86
C LYS A 73 1.79 -3.39 8.23
N SER A 74 0.76 -2.92 8.94
CA SER A 74 0.33 -3.58 10.17
C SER A 74 -1.08 -4.12 10.00
N TYR A 75 -1.30 -5.29 10.59
CA TYR A 75 -2.59 -5.97 10.57
C TYR A 75 -2.94 -6.48 11.95
N ARG A 76 -4.25 -6.49 12.26
CA ARG A 76 -4.81 -7.32 13.32
C ARG A 76 -5.64 -8.40 12.66
N PHE A 77 -5.47 -9.63 13.08
CA PHE A 77 -6.21 -10.75 12.52
C PHE A 77 -6.58 -11.75 13.61
N THR A 78 -7.73 -12.40 13.40
CA THR A 78 -8.15 -13.56 14.18
C THR A 78 -8.13 -14.76 13.27
N CYS A 79 -7.52 -15.83 13.71
CA CYS A 79 -7.61 -17.13 13.05
C CYS A 79 -8.30 -18.14 13.98
N ASP A 80 -9.10 -19.01 13.36
CA ASP A 80 -9.68 -20.18 14.00
C ASP A 80 -8.71 -21.35 13.82
N LEU A 81 -8.28 -21.93 14.92
CA LEU A 81 -7.31 -23.02 14.95
C LEU A 81 -7.95 -24.40 14.79
N SER A 82 -9.28 -24.49 14.78
CA SER A 82 -10.00 -25.77 14.71
C SER A 82 -10.19 -26.29 13.28
N PHE A 83 -9.87 -25.51 12.25
CA PHE A 83 -9.98 -25.96 10.87
C PHE A 83 -9.02 -25.22 9.91
N GLN A 84 -8.88 -25.79 8.72
CA GLN A 84 -8.17 -25.23 7.58
C GLN A 84 -9.12 -25.15 6.39
N THR A 85 -8.92 -24.15 5.52
CA THR A 85 -9.64 -24.03 4.23
C THR A 85 -8.65 -23.98 3.06
N ASP A 86 -9.14 -24.21 1.86
CA ASP A 86 -8.37 -24.13 0.62
C ASP A 86 -7.86 -22.71 0.32
N THR A 87 -8.62 -21.66 0.72
CA THR A 87 -8.24 -20.25 0.57
C THR A 87 -7.42 -19.70 1.75
N LEU A 88 -7.28 -20.47 2.85
CA LEU A 88 -6.67 -20.09 4.12
C LEU A 88 -7.44 -18.97 4.87
N ASP A 89 -8.69 -18.70 4.49
CA ASP A 89 -9.61 -17.77 5.12
C ASP A 89 -11.03 -18.34 5.15
N ALA A 90 -11.94 -17.66 5.84
CA ALA A 90 -13.31 -18.14 6.04
C ALA A 90 -14.20 -18.11 4.77
N GLU A 91 -13.70 -17.62 3.63
CA GLU A 91 -14.43 -17.62 2.36
C GLU A 91 -14.24 -18.94 1.59
N GLY A 92 -13.27 -19.80 1.99
CA GLY A 92 -12.97 -21.07 1.34
C GLY A 92 -13.72 -22.28 1.91
N GLU A 93 -13.53 -23.43 1.23
CA GLU A 93 -14.08 -24.70 1.67
C GLU A 93 -13.18 -25.36 2.72
N VAL A 94 -13.78 -25.95 3.77
CA VAL A 94 -13.05 -26.63 4.83
C VAL A 94 -12.38 -27.90 4.27
N THR A 95 -11.05 -27.94 4.37
CA THR A 95 -10.24 -29.08 3.92
C THR A 95 -9.85 -30.03 5.05
N GLU A 96 -9.70 -29.50 6.27
CA GLU A 96 -9.29 -30.29 7.44
C GLU A 96 -9.84 -29.69 8.74
N ARG A 97 -10.04 -30.53 9.76
CA ARG A 97 -10.47 -30.12 11.11
C ARG A 97 -9.50 -30.65 12.16
N PHE A 98 -9.35 -29.88 13.26
CA PHE A 98 -8.38 -30.13 14.31
C PHE A 98 -9.01 -30.00 15.70
N ASP A 99 -8.54 -30.82 16.63
CA ASP A 99 -8.79 -30.63 18.05
C ASP A 99 -7.77 -29.64 18.63
N VAL A 100 -8.24 -28.57 19.24
CA VAL A 100 -7.38 -27.49 19.73
C VAL A 100 -7.07 -27.68 21.22
N ALA A 101 -6.00 -28.40 21.51
CA ALA A 101 -5.50 -28.68 22.85
C ALA A 101 -4.13 -28.00 23.09
N ILE A 102 -4.09 -26.67 22.90
CA ILE A 102 -2.87 -25.86 23.05
C ILE A 102 -3.00 -24.88 24.21
N THR A 103 -1.87 -24.47 24.78
CA THR A 103 -1.80 -23.51 25.87
C THR A 103 -1.34 -22.13 25.41
N PRO A 104 -1.61 -21.04 26.16
CA PRO A 104 -1.05 -19.73 25.86
C PRO A 104 0.49 -19.73 25.80
N ALA A 105 1.16 -20.55 26.57
CA ALA A 105 2.62 -20.68 26.56
C ALA A 105 3.14 -21.27 25.22
N ASP A 106 2.41 -22.23 24.64
CA ASP A 106 2.75 -22.79 23.33
C ASP A 106 2.63 -21.72 22.23
N ILE A 107 1.58 -20.90 22.32
CA ILE A 107 1.35 -19.77 21.41
C ILE A 107 2.49 -18.75 21.52
N GLU A 108 2.84 -18.30 22.72
CA GLU A 108 3.91 -17.33 22.94
C GLU A 108 5.26 -17.84 22.41
N LYS A 109 5.58 -19.10 22.64
CA LYS A 109 6.79 -19.73 22.11
C LYS A 109 6.78 -19.75 20.58
N THR A 110 5.64 -20.08 19.98
CA THR A 110 5.50 -20.15 18.52
C THR A 110 5.57 -18.79 17.89
N VAL A 111 4.86 -17.78 18.42
CA VAL A 111 4.87 -16.39 17.93
C VAL A 111 6.30 -15.82 17.88
N LYS A 112 7.14 -16.12 18.86
CA LYS A 112 8.56 -15.70 18.86
C LYS A 112 9.35 -16.26 17.68
N ARG A 113 9.03 -17.48 17.21
CA ARG A 113 9.71 -18.13 16.06
C ARG A 113 9.35 -17.48 14.72
N PHE A 114 8.17 -16.87 14.63
CA PHE A 114 7.70 -16.18 13.41
C PHE A 114 8.06 -14.69 13.38
N THR A 115 8.86 -14.19 14.32
CA THR A 115 9.38 -12.81 14.32
C THR A 115 10.78 -12.80 13.70
N GLY A 116 11.06 -11.83 12.83
CA GLY A 116 12.31 -11.72 12.06
C GLY A 116 12.12 -12.08 10.59
N ASP A 117 13.18 -12.55 9.95
CA ASP A 117 13.16 -12.99 8.56
C ASP A 117 12.64 -14.43 8.50
N ILE A 118 11.61 -14.65 7.70
CA ILE A 118 11.00 -15.97 7.50
C ILE A 118 10.81 -16.26 6.01
N GLU A 119 10.82 -17.53 5.65
CA GLU A 119 10.39 -18.01 4.34
C GLU A 119 8.88 -18.29 4.38
N GLN A 120 8.15 -17.70 3.45
CA GLN A 120 6.70 -17.86 3.38
C GLN A 120 6.26 -18.33 2.00
N GLN A 121 5.48 -19.39 1.94
CA GLN A 121 4.78 -19.81 0.73
C GLN A 121 3.47 -19.02 0.60
N PRO A 122 3.31 -18.21 -0.47
CA PRO A 122 2.06 -17.48 -0.72
C PRO A 122 0.87 -18.44 -0.88
N PRO A 123 -0.38 -17.97 -0.60
CA PRO A 123 -1.56 -18.79 -0.84
C PRO A 123 -1.79 -18.95 -2.35
N SER A 124 -2.30 -20.12 -2.76
CA SER A 124 -2.65 -20.40 -4.17
C SER A 124 -3.70 -19.41 -4.69
N TYR A 125 -4.62 -18.99 -3.82
CA TYR A 125 -5.58 -17.90 -4.10
C TYR A 125 -4.95 -16.53 -3.86
N SER A 126 -4.04 -16.10 -4.75
CA SER A 126 -3.36 -14.81 -4.68
C SER A 126 -3.36 -14.07 -6.03
N ALA A 127 -2.99 -12.79 -6.02
CA ALA A 127 -2.85 -11.97 -7.22
C ALA A 127 -1.48 -12.13 -7.91
N ILE A 128 -0.66 -13.10 -7.50
CA ILE A 128 0.63 -13.41 -8.11
C ILE A 128 0.40 -13.94 -9.53
N HIS A 129 1.22 -13.49 -10.48
CA HIS A 129 1.16 -14.00 -11.85
C HIS A 129 2.04 -15.25 -12.02
N VAL A 130 1.46 -16.29 -12.59
CA VAL A 130 2.12 -17.52 -12.99
C VAL A 130 1.89 -17.67 -14.48
N ASN A 131 2.95 -17.67 -15.28
CA ASN A 131 2.88 -17.77 -16.75
C ASN A 131 1.93 -16.74 -17.42
N GLY A 132 1.83 -15.54 -16.85
CA GLY A 132 1.00 -14.45 -17.40
C GLY A 132 -0.44 -14.41 -16.91
N GLU A 133 -0.91 -15.41 -16.18
CA GLU A 133 -2.24 -15.48 -15.55
C GLU A 133 -2.13 -15.35 -14.02
N ARG A 134 -3.13 -14.80 -13.36
CA ARG A 134 -3.12 -14.71 -11.91
C ARG A 134 -3.41 -16.04 -11.24
N ALA A 135 -2.69 -16.36 -10.17
CA ALA A 135 -2.84 -17.63 -9.46
C ALA A 135 -4.31 -17.91 -9.06
N HIS A 136 -5.02 -16.91 -8.51
CA HIS A 136 -6.44 -17.09 -8.14
C HIS A 136 -7.37 -17.31 -9.35
N ASP A 137 -7.04 -16.84 -10.56
CA ASP A 137 -7.83 -17.09 -11.77
C ASP A 137 -7.63 -18.52 -12.25
N ILE A 138 -6.40 -19.06 -12.14
CA ILE A 138 -6.09 -20.47 -12.43
C ILE A 138 -6.85 -21.38 -11.46
N MET A 139 -6.77 -21.09 -10.15
CA MET A 139 -7.47 -21.89 -9.12
C MET A 139 -8.99 -21.92 -9.33
N ARG A 140 -9.62 -20.78 -9.65
CA ARG A 140 -11.08 -20.72 -9.94
C ARG A 140 -11.51 -21.49 -11.17
N LYS A 141 -10.59 -21.76 -12.10
CA LYS A 141 -10.83 -22.60 -13.27
C LYS A 141 -10.60 -24.09 -12.99
N GLY A 142 -10.31 -24.45 -11.73
CA GLY A 142 -10.03 -25.83 -11.31
C GLY A 142 -8.60 -26.28 -11.61
N GLY A 143 -7.69 -25.36 -11.92
CA GLY A 143 -6.26 -25.63 -12.06
C GLY A 143 -5.55 -25.69 -10.71
N GLU A 144 -4.32 -26.17 -10.71
CA GLU A 144 -3.45 -26.20 -9.54
C GLU A 144 -2.30 -25.21 -9.71
N VAL A 145 -1.95 -24.52 -8.62
CA VAL A 145 -0.84 -23.58 -8.58
C VAL A 145 0.00 -23.81 -7.34
N GLU A 146 1.25 -24.17 -7.56
CA GLU A 146 2.27 -24.19 -6.53
C GLU A 146 3.15 -22.95 -6.67
N LEU A 147 3.18 -22.11 -5.62
CA LEU A 147 3.97 -20.89 -5.59
C LEU A 147 5.26 -21.12 -4.80
N PRO A 148 6.42 -20.65 -5.30
CA PRO A 148 7.67 -20.78 -4.57
C PRO A 148 7.61 -19.97 -3.27
N THR A 149 8.32 -20.44 -2.25
CA THR A 149 8.58 -19.69 -1.03
C THR A 149 9.35 -18.41 -1.35
N ARG A 150 9.17 -17.41 -0.51
CA ARG A 150 9.88 -16.14 -0.64
C ARG A 150 10.18 -15.55 0.73
N PRO A 151 11.31 -14.84 0.87
CA PRO A 151 11.65 -14.17 2.10
C PRO A 151 10.69 -13.01 2.38
N VAL A 152 10.20 -12.94 3.61
CA VAL A 152 9.45 -11.81 4.15
C VAL A 152 9.95 -11.53 5.56
N ARG A 153 9.76 -10.29 6.03
CA ARG A 153 10.18 -9.89 7.38
C ARG A 153 8.98 -9.56 8.24
N ILE A 154 8.90 -10.20 9.39
CA ILE A 154 7.96 -9.89 10.45
C ILE A 154 8.69 -9.02 11.49
N HIS A 155 8.42 -7.72 11.46
CA HIS A 155 9.07 -6.77 12.36
C HIS A 155 8.61 -6.97 13.81
N SER A 156 7.32 -7.25 13.99
CA SER A 156 6.75 -7.64 15.28
C SER A 156 5.51 -8.50 15.10
N LEU A 157 5.31 -9.42 16.01
CA LEU A 157 4.11 -10.27 16.12
C LEU A 157 3.71 -10.34 17.58
N LYS A 158 2.49 -9.91 17.91
CA LYS A 158 1.99 -9.79 19.28
C LYS A 158 0.73 -10.62 19.48
N LEU A 159 0.69 -11.38 20.55
CA LEU A 159 -0.54 -12.02 21.03
C LEU A 159 -1.45 -10.93 21.62
N ILE A 160 -2.68 -10.84 21.12
CA ILE A 160 -3.72 -9.94 21.64
C ILE A 160 -4.68 -10.70 22.53
N SER A 161 -5.22 -11.84 22.07
CA SER A 161 -6.07 -12.72 22.86
C SER A 161 -6.03 -14.15 22.32
N PHE A 162 -6.31 -15.11 23.21
CA PHE A 162 -6.57 -16.48 22.85
C PHE A 162 -7.76 -17.00 23.67
N GLU A 163 -8.84 -17.30 22.97
CA GLU A 163 -10.04 -17.95 23.50
C GLU A 163 -10.34 -19.14 22.57
N SER A 164 -9.86 -20.33 23.00
CA SER A 164 -9.90 -21.52 22.14
C SER A 164 -11.26 -21.70 21.47
N PRO A 165 -11.33 -21.90 20.13
CA PRO A 165 -10.20 -22.08 19.21
C PRO A 165 -9.68 -20.77 18.57
N LEU A 166 -10.13 -19.58 19.00
CA LEU A 166 -9.85 -18.28 18.36
C LEU A 166 -8.55 -17.65 18.87
N LEU A 167 -7.61 -17.43 17.98
CA LEU A 167 -6.34 -16.75 18.22
C LEU A 167 -6.31 -15.39 17.52
N THR A 168 -6.18 -14.30 18.28
CA THR A 168 -6.03 -12.95 17.74
C THR A 168 -4.61 -12.44 17.90
N LEU A 169 -4.00 -12.04 16.79
CA LEU A 169 -2.63 -11.52 16.71
C LEU A 169 -2.61 -10.14 16.03
N GLU A 170 -1.57 -9.37 16.37
CA GLU A 170 -1.22 -8.15 15.65
C GLU A 170 0.18 -8.30 15.06
N VAL A 171 0.31 -8.04 13.75
CA VAL A 171 1.55 -8.18 13.00
C VAL A 171 1.96 -6.87 12.34
N HIS A 172 3.24 -6.50 12.46
CA HIS A 172 3.89 -5.50 11.61
C HIS A 172 4.88 -6.21 10.70
N CYS A 173 4.75 -6.07 9.39
CA CYS A 173 5.48 -6.88 8.43
C CYS A 173 5.86 -6.12 7.16
N SER A 174 6.87 -6.64 6.48
CA SER A 174 7.33 -6.15 5.19
C SER A 174 6.28 -6.34 4.07
N LYS A 175 6.50 -5.65 2.97
CA LYS A 175 5.75 -5.91 1.73
C LYS A 175 5.77 -7.38 1.37
N GLY A 176 4.69 -7.83 0.74
CA GLY A 176 4.62 -9.19 0.21
C GLY A 176 4.21 -10.25 1.23
N THR A 177 4.13 -9.93 2.51
CA THR A 177 3.64 -10.85 3.54
C THR A 177 2.14 -11.12 3.34
N TYR A 178 1.76 -12.39 3.34
CA TYR A 178 0.38 -12.86 3.36
C TYR A 178 -0.01 -13.27 4.77
N VAL A 179 -0.96 -12.54 5.38
CA VAL A 179 -1.44 -12.85 6.74
C VAL A 179 -2.11 -14.23 6.79
N ARG A 180 -2.80 -14.64 5.71
CA ARG A 180 -3.41 -15.97 5.58
C ARG A 180 -2.36 -17.09 5.65
N SER A 181 -1.24 -16.95 4.95
CA SER A 181 -0.13 -17.91 5.05
C SER A 181 0.52 -17.88 6.43
N LEU A 182 0.67 -16.70 7.05
CA LEU A 182 1.21 -16.59 8.40
C LEU A 182 0.34 -17.34 9.42
N ALA A 183 -0.98 -17.22 9.33
CA ALA A 183 -1.93 -17.93 10.19
C ALA A 183 -1.82 -19.45 10.00
N ARG A 184 -1.80 -19.93 8.74
CA ARG A 184 -1.56 -21.35 8.41
C ARG A 184 -0.25 -21.85 9.03
N ASP A 185 0.85 -21.12 8.82
CA ASP A 185 2.18 -21.57 9.25
C ASP A 185 2.29 -21.60 10.76
N ILE A 186 1.66 -20.65 11.48
CA ILE A 186 1.54 -20.65 12.94
C ILE A 186 0.72 -21.87 13.41
N GLY A 187 -0.45 -22.13 12.78
CA GLY A 187 -1.28 -23.28 13.11
C GLY A 187 -0.55 -24.61 12.92
N LEU A 188 0.13 -24.77 11.78
CA LEU A 188 0.97 -25.97 11.51
C LEU A 188 2.07 -26.14 12.57
N ALA A 189 2.72 -25.06 12.98
CA ALA A 189 3.76 -25.12 14.03
C ALA A 189 3.20 -25.45 15.42
N LEU A 190 1.92 -25.21 15.67
CA LEU A 190 1.18 -25.59 16.87
C LEU A 190 0.54 -26.98 16.76
N GLY A 191 0.56 -27.62 15.58
CA GLY A 191 -0.09 -28.91 15.31
C GLY A 191 -1.61 -28.82 15.18
N VAL A 192 -2.14 -27.65 14.77
CA VAL A 192 -3.56 -27.33 14.60
C VAL A 192 -3.83 -26.62 13.29
N GLY A 193 -5.08 -26.24 13.01
CA GLY A 193 -5.46 -25.42 11.86
C GLY A 193 -5.03 -23.95 12.01
N GLY A 194 -5.34 -23.15 10.98
CA GLY A 194 -5.00 -21.73 10.97
C GLY A 194 -5.76 -20.97 9.89
N CYS A 195 -7.12 -20.96 9.99
CA CYS A 195 -7.99 -20.26 9.05
C CYS A 195 -8.26 -18.82 9.51
N VAL A 196 -7.95 -17.82 8.68
CA VAL A 196 -8.22 -16.41 9.00
C VAL A 196 -9.70 -16.14 8.91
N THR A 197 -10.33 -15.73 10.02
CA THR A 197 -11.75 -15.40 10.12
C THR A 197 -12.00 -13.90 10.18
N VAL A 198 -11.06 -13.12 10.71
CA VAL A 198 -11.10 -11.65 10.74
C VAL A 198 -9.75 -11.11 10.33
N LEU A 199 -9.74 -10.12 9.45
CA LEU A 199 -8.52 -9.43 9.01
C LEU A 199 -8.77 -7.94 8.89
N ARG A 200 -7.95 -7.13 9.59
CA ARG A 200 -7.99 -5.68 9.50
C ARG A 200 -6.60 -5.11 9.28
N ARG A 201 -6.41 -4.34 8.21
CA ARG A 201 -5.18 -3.58 8.01
C ARG A 201 -5.23 -2.28 8.78
N LEU A 202 -4.31 -2.10 9.73
CA LEU A 202 -4.25 -0.95 10.65
C LEU A 202 -3.42 0.20 10.08
N SER A 203 -2.37 -0.13 9.31
CA SER A 203 -1.45 0.89 8.78
C SER A 203 -0.81 0.48 7.46
N THR A 204 -0.38 1.48 6.69
CA THR A 204 0.41 1.32 5.46
C THR A 204 1.38 2.50 5.35
N ALA A 205 2.66 2.25 5.05
CA ALA A 205 3.67 3.30 4.81
C ALA A 205 3.81 4.28 5.99
N GLY A 206 3.66 3.80 7.22
CA GLY A 206 3.75 4.62 8.43
C GLY A 206 2.53 5.53 8.67
N TRP A 207 1.45 5.42 7.87
CA TRP A 207 0.18 6.11 8.12
C TRP A 207 -0.68 5.29 9.08
N PRO A 208 -1.10 5.89 10.21
CA PRO A 208 -1.85 5.18 11.25
C PRO A 208 -3.35 5.07 10.92
N GLU A 209 -4.03 4.20 11.65
CA GLU A 209 -5.48 3.93 11.50
C GLU A 209 -6.35 5.19 11.59
N VAL A 210 -5.98 6.16 12.42
CA VAL A 210 -6.76 7.39 12.68
C VAL A 210 -7.01 8.25 11.43
N VAL A 211 -6.24 8.09 10.35
CA VAL A 211 -6.45 8.85 9.11
C VAL A 211 -7.47 8.20 8.15
N MET A 212 -8.00 7.02 8.50
CA MET A 212 -8.98 6.34 7.65
C MET A 212 -10.34 7.04 7.69
N VAL A 213 -10.99 7.05 6.53
CA VAL A 213 -12.35 7.58 6.35
C VAL A 213 -13.27 6.52 5.78
N GLY A 214 -14.50 6.44 6.30
CA GLY A 214 -15.56 5.62 5.73
C GLY A 214 -16.20 6.27 4.50
N PHE A 215 -17.01 5.49 3.76
CA PHE A 215 -17.71 6.00 2.57
C PHE A 215 -18.68 7.15 2.88
N ASP A 216 -19.33 7.15 4.04
CA ASP A 216 -20.30 8.21 4.40
C ASP A 216 -19.58 9.56 4.61
N GLN A 217 -18.45 9.55 5.31
CA GLN A 217 -17.61 10.72 5.47
C GLN A 217 -17.04 11.19 4.12
N LEU A 218 -16.58 10.25 3.30
CA LEU A 218 -16.04 10.54 1.98
C LEU A 218 -17.09 11.17 1.05
N LYS A 219 -18.34 10.69 1.09
CA LYS A 219 -19.47 11.25 0.32
C LYS A 219 -19.86 12.64 0.79
N ALA A 220 -19.81 12.86 2.11
CA ALA A 220 -20.19 14.17 2.69
C ALA A 220 -19.17 15.28 2.39
N ALA A 221 -17.86 14.96 2.39
CA ALA A 221 -16.79 15.94 2.21
C ALA A 221 -15.58 15.34 1.45
N PRO A 222 -15.72 15.03 0.14
CA PRO A 222 -14.68 14.34 -0.61
C PRO A 222 -13.36 15.12 -0.66
N GLU A 223 -13.41 16.44 -0.81
CA GLU A 223 -12.20 17.29 -0.90
C GLU A 223 -11.42 17.27 0.42
N ALA A 224 -12.10 17.30 1.56
CA ALA A 224 -11.46 17.26 2.88
C ALA A 224 -10.82 15.88 3.18
N CYS A 225 -11.25 14.82 2.50
CA CYS A 225 -10.72 13.47 2.63
C CYS A 225 -9.54 13.17 1.69
N LEU A 226 -9.19 14.12 0.81
CA LEU A 226 -8.13 13.93 -0.18
C LEU A 226 -6.80 14.47 0.36
N LEU A 227 -5.92 13.57 0.79
CA LEU A 227 -4.58 13.93 1.22
C LEU A 227 -3.75 14.43 0.03
N PRO A 228 -3.14 15.64 0.10
CA PRO A 228 -2.26 16.13 -0.94
C PRO A 228 -1.05 15.22 -1.17
N LEU A 229 -0.63 15.09 -2.43
CA LEU A 229 0.49 14.22 -2.83
C LEU A 229 1.83 14.55 -2.14
N PRO A 230 2.20 15.82 -1.86
CA PRO A 230 3.39 16.13 -1.07
C PRO A 230 3.42 15.48 0.32
N GLN A 231 2.24 15.32 0.95
CA GLN A 231 2.15 14.65 2.25
C GLN A 231 2.31 13.13 2.11
N TRP A 232 1.79 12.52 1.03
CA TRP A 232 2.01 11.10 0.75
C TRP A 232 3.50 10.78 0.59
N LEU A 233 4.26 11.70 0.01
CA LEU A 233 5.71 11.57 -0.24
C LEU A 233 6.58 12.07 0.91
N ARG A 234 6.02 12.34 2.10
CA ARG A 234 6.73 12.93 3.25
C ARG A 234 7.94 12.13 3.76
N HIS A 235 8.00 10.83 3.43
CA HIS A 235 9.12 9.96 3.79
C HIS A 235 10.36 10.19 2.92
N LEU A 236 10.21 10.87 1.79
CA LEU A 236 11.31 11.23 0.91
C LEU A 236 11.90 12.59 1.32
N PRO A 237 13.21 12.75 1.33
CA PRO A 237 13.83 14.07 1.48
C PRO A 237 13.41 14.99 0.33
N ARG A 238 13.24 16.28 0.66
CA ARG A 238 12.82 17.29 -0.33
C ARG A 238 14.02 17.86 -1.05
N LEU A 239 13.99 17.88 -2.38
CA LEU A 239 14.93 18.58 -3.24
C LEU A 239 14.24 19.76 -3.91
N LYS A 240 14.75 20.96 -3.72
CA LYS A 240 14.24 22.18 -4.39
C LYS A 240 15.12 22.53 -5.57
N LEU A 241 14.54 22.67 -6.75
CA LEU A 241 15.19 23.13 -7.98
C LEU A 241 14.83 24.60 -8.23
N GLN A 242 15.79 25.37 -8.75
CA GLN A 242 15.50 26.69 -9.30
C GLN A 242 14.68 26.58 -10.59
N GLN A 243 13.97 27.64 -10.95
CA GLN A 243 13.00 27.67 -12.05
C GLN A 243 13.52 27.05 -13.35
N ALA A 244 14.74 27.40 -13.78
CA ALA A 244 15.34 26.89 -15.02
C ALA A 244 15.54 25.37 -15.00
N ASP A 245 16.02 24.81 -13.88
CA ASP A 245 16.22 23.39 -13.72
C ASP A 245 14.89 22.66 -13.46
N ALA A 246 13.93 23.31 -12.81
CA ALA A 246 12.57 22.80 -12.63
C ALA A 246 11.86 22.58 -13.97
N LEU A 247 11.97 23.51 -14.90
CA LEU A 247 11.43 23.40 -16.27
C LEU A 247 12.05 22.22 -17.03
N ARG A 248 13.39 22.08 -16.96
CA ARG A 248 14.10 20.97 -17.58
C ARG A 248 13.70 19.63 -16.97
N TYR A 249 13.59 19.58 -15.64
CA TYR A 249 13.13 18.37 -14.92
C TYR A 249 11.71 18.00 -15.31
N ALA A 250 10.79 18.98 -15.40
CA ALA A 250 9.40 18.75 -15.81
C ALA A 250 9.26 18.19 -17.25
N GLN A 251 10.29 18.45 -18.09
CA GLN A 251 10.43 17.86 -19.43
C GLN A 251 11.10 16.47 -19.42
N GLY A 252 11.41 15.92 -18.25
CA GLY A 252 12.07 14.61 -18.09
C GLY A 252 13.59 14.62 -18.26
N GLN A 253 14.23 15.80 -18.30
CA GLN A 253 15.68 15.90 -18.45
C GLN A 253 16.41 15.63 -17.13
N ARG A 254 17.62 15.08 -17.22
CA ARG A 254 18.53 14.92 -16.09
C ARG A 254 19.09 16.27 -15.68
N ILE A 255 19.22 16.51 -14.37
CA ILE A 255 19.74 17.77 -13.83
C ILE A 255 21.08 17.51 -13.14
N GLN A 256 22.10 18.28 -13.51
CA GLN A 256 23.38 18.26 -12.82
C GLN A 256 23.28 19.09 -11.53
N LEU A 257 23.73 18.51 -10.42
CA LEU A 257 23.72 19.14 -9.10
C LEU A 257 25.15 19.36 -8.65
N SER A 258 25.43 20.55 -8.08
CA SER A 258 26.72 20.85 -7.50
C SER A 258 27.04 20.01 -6.26
N ARG A 259 25.99 19.58 -5.54
CA ARG A 259 26.07 18.76 -4.32
C ARG A 259 24.77 17.97 -4.14
N GLY A 260 24.80 16.89 -3.36
CA GLY A 260 23.63 16.06 -3.00
C GLY A 260 24.09 14.70 -2.52
N ASN A 261 23.29 14.04 -1.69
CA ASN A 261 23.50 12.65 -1.30
C ASN A 261 22.77 11.73 -2.28
N GLU A 262 23.29 10.53 -2.47
CA GLU A 262 22.60 9.49 -3.23
C GLU A 262 21.27 9.13 -2.58
N GLY A 263 20.26 8.82 -3.40
CA GLY A 263 18.95 8.39 -2.92
C GLY A 263 17.77 8.98 -3.67
N GLU A 264 16.59 8.58 -3.29
CA GLU A 264 15.34 9.10 -3.83
C GLU A 264 14.91 10.38 -3.12
N TYR A 265 14.33 11.30 -3.89
CA TYR A 265 13.88 12.61 -3.43
C TYR A 265 12.49 12.94 -3.99
N ALA A 266 11.68 13.63 -3.19
CA ALA A 266 10.55 14.40 -3.68
C ALA A 266 11.08 15.73 -4.22
N VAL A 267 10.83 16.01 -5.51
CA VAL A 267 11.41 17.15 -6.24
C VAL A 267 10.39 18.26 -6.36
N PHE A 268 10.78 19.45 -5.93
CA PHE A 268 9.95 20.66 -5.92
C PHE A 268 10.60 21.77 -6.72
N CYS A 269 9.78 22.68 -7.27
CA CYS A 269 10.26 24.00 -7.66
C CYS A 269 10.42 24.85 -6.40
N ALA A 270 11.53 25.59 -6.29
CA ALA A 270 11.67 26.60 -5.24
C ALA A 270 10.53 27.62 -5.37
N ALA A 271 10.01 28.08 -4.24
CA ALA A 271 9.02 29.17 -4.24
C ALA A 271 9.65 30.43 -4.86
N ASP A 272 8.84 31.22 -5.53
CA ASP A 272 9.23 32.53 -6.00
C ASP A 272 9.63 33.40 -4.78
N PRO A 273 10.78 34.08 -4.78
CA PRO A 273 11.16 34.98 -3.70
C PRO A 273 10.13 36.08 -3.40
N SER A 274 9.31 36.47 -4.39
CA SER A 274 8.25 37.44 -4.24
C SER A 274 7.01 36.91 -3.49
N THR A 275 6.86 35.57 -3.38
CA THR A 275 5.77 34.88 -2.68
C THR A 275 6.31 33.86 -1.69
N PRO A 276 7.01 34.28 -0.62
CA PRO A 276 7.74 33.37 0.26
C PRO A 276 6.85 32.37 1.01
N ASP A 277 5.56 32.70 1.20
CA ASP A 277 4.57 31.87 1.89
C ASP A 277 3.89 30.87 0.95
N ALA A 278 4.16 30.91 -0.35
CA ALA A 278 3.59 29.95 -1.30
C ALA A 278 4.19 28.55 -1.09
N GLU A 279 3.34 27.52 -1.04
CA GLU A 279 3.82 26.16 -0.98
C GLU A 279 4.64 25.82 -2.26
N PRO A 280 5.84 25.22 -2.13
CA PRO A 280 6.62 24.81 -3.29
C PRO A 280 5.84 23.82 -4.16
N LEU A 281 5.84 24.04 -5.47
CA LEU A 281 5.19 23.17 -6.45
C LEU A 281 5.90 21.81 -6.50
N LEU A 282 5.20 20.72 -6.23
CA LEU A 282 5.72 19.38 -6.41
C LEU A 282 5.83 19.07 -7.93
N LEU A 283 7.01 18.67 -8.37
CA LEU A 283 7.30 18.30 -9.76
C LEU A 283 7.25 16.77 -9.96
N GLY A 284 7.49 16.00 -8.90
CA GLY A 284 7.54 14.55 -8.96
C GLY A 284 8.57 13.94 -8.02
N THR A 285 9.12 12.78 -8.40
CA THR A 285 10.23 12.13 -7.67
C THR A 285 11.39 11.83 -8.60
N GLY A 286 12.61 11.86 -8.05
CA GLY A 286 13.84 11.56 -8.77
C GLY A 286 14.85 10.86 -7.89
N ILE A 287 15.87 10.28 -8.49
CA ILE A 287 16.99 9.65 -7.80
C ILE A 287 18.28 10.39 -8.12
N ILE A 288 19.02 10.75 -7.08
CA ILE A 288 20.37 11.31 -7.23
C ILE A 288 21.36 10.15 -7.28
N LYS A 289 22.22 10.17 -8.30
CA LYS A 289 23.31 9.22 -8.51
C LYS A 289 24.62 9.95 -8.79
N PRO A 290 25.79 9.35 -8.49
CA PRO A 290 27.08 9.91 -8.87
C PRO A 290 27.21 9.98 -10.41
N GLY A 291 27.73 11.07 -10.91
CA GLY A 291 28.24 11.24 -12.26
C GLY A 291 29.77 11.36 -12.26
N ILE A 292 30.40 11.63 -13.41
CA ILE A 292 31.88 11.69 -13.54
C ILE A 292 32.48 12.80 -12.68
N GLN A 293 31.84 13.97 -12.61
CA GLN A 293 32.35 15.14 -11.85
C GLN A 293 31.30 15.78 -10.93
N ARG A 294 30.03 15.39 -11.04
CA ARG A 294 28.89 15.98 -10.32
C ARG A 294 27.88 14.95 -10.01
N MET A 295 27.01 15.23 -9.04
CA MET A 295 25.80 14.43 -8.80
C MET A 295 24.77 14.71 -9.90
N ILE A 296 24.02 13.69 -10.29
CA ILE A 296 22.99 13.78 -11.33
C ILE A 296 21.64 13.35 -10.75
N LEU A 297 20.66 14.24 -10.83
CA LEU A 297 19.27 13.91 -10.56
C LEU A 297 18.64 13.29 -11.82
N HIS A 298 18.19 12.06 -11.70
CA HIS A 298 17.44 11.34 -12.73
C HIS A 298 15.96 11.39 -12.37
N PRO A 299 15.06 11.93 -13.23
CA PRO A 299 13.63 11.85 -13.00
C PRO A 299 13.16 10.39 -12.93
N LEU A 300 12.36 10.05 -11.91
CA LEU A 300 11.70 8.75 -11.77
C LEU A 300 10.22 8.83 -12.16
N ARG A 301 9.52 9.79 -11.59
CA ARG A 301 8.11 10.08 -11.89
C ARG A 301 7.92 11.59 -11.95
N VAL A 302 7.65 12.12 -13.13
CA VAL A 302 7.30 13.53 -13.34
C VAL A 302 5.78 13.66 -13.38
N LEU A 303 5.24 14.67 -12.67
CA LEU A 303 3.81 14.97 -12.70
C LEU A 303 3.45 15.67 -14.02
N PRO A 304 2.41 15.22 -14.75
CA PRO A 304 1.92 15.92 -15.94
C PRO A 304 1.54 17.38 -15.69
N SER A 305 1.03 17.69 -14.48
CA SER A 305 0.69 19.06 -14.07
C SER A 305 1.91 19.94 -13.76
N ALA A 306 3.12 19.38 -13.64
CA ALA A 306 4.33 20.14 -13.25
C ALA A 306 4.67 21.24 -14.28
N LEU A 307 4.73 20.91 -15.56
CA LEU A 307 5.10 21.87 -16.61
C LEU A 307 4.07 23.00 -16.77
N PRO A 308 2.76 22.71 -16.90
CA PRO A 308 1.73 23.75 -16.89
C PRO A 308 1.74 24.62 -15.63
N GLY A 309 1.96 24.01 -14.47
CA GLY A 309 2.05 24.73 -13.21
C GLY A 309 3.22 25.71 -13.14
N LEU A 310 4.40 25.31 -13.67
CA LEU A 310 5.57 26.19 -13.76
C LEU A 310 5.36 27.34 -14.73
N MET A 311 4.70 27.09 -15.86
CA MET A 311 4.38 28.15 -16.86
C MET A 311 3.38 29.17 -16.28
N ALA A 312 2.37 28.72 -15.54
CA ALA A 312 1.40 29.60 -14.91
C ALA A 312 2.02 30.49 -13.81
N GLN A 313 3.13 30.10 -13.22
CA GLN A 313 3.89 30.94 -12.27
C GLN A 313 4.73 32.01 -12.95
N GLN A 314 4.99 31.91 -14.26
CA GLN A 314 5.74 32.93 -15.02
C GLN A 314 4.83 34.07 -15.52
N ASP A 315 3.53 33.80 -15.64
CA ASP A 315 2.54 34.75 -16.19
C ASP A 315 1.87 35.62 -15.10
N ASN A 316 2.17 35.40 -13.82
CA ASN A 316 1.73 36.17 -12.65
C ASN A 316 2.87 36.96 -12.06
#